data_6d3d2a991b191f08a69c3aa49bbf13b5
#
_entry.id   6d3d2a991b191f08a69c3aa49bbf13b5
#
_cell.length_a   1.000
_cell.length_b   1.000
_cell.length_c   1.000
_cell.angle_alpha   90.00
_cell.angle_beta   90.00
_cell.angle_gamma   90.00
#
_symmetry.space_group_name_H-M   'P 1'
#
loop_
_entity.id
_entity.type
_entity.pdbx_description
1 polymer ?
#
loop_
_entity_poly.entity_id
_entity_poly.type
_entity_poly.pdbx_seq_one_letter_code
_entity_poly.pdbx_strand_id
1 'polypeptide(L)'
;LLLTQPILPLADIRNADEAALRAQGWRLHQSGTGEALFELLIRMVGRDGQLISPSVFVPLAERVGMMPKIDLWVIGRALRFLSTLPANSRVGLTVNLSNATLQDSESLKLISGMIEGSGVLTSRLIFEVTETSEIGSLHSARKFMQSLRKLGVRFALDDFGTGFSSISHLKHLPVDFVKIEGSLITDLTESSRDRTMVASMVSLAHALDLKVIAEHVDSMHTLRWLADCGADSAQGHFLGEPVRLEEIDFRALNVAAVGVS
;
A
#
# COMPACT_ATOMS: atom_id res chain seq x y z
N LEU A 1 -14.30 -5.49 -9.40
CA LEU A 1 -14.50 -4.29 -8.62
C LEU A 1 -13.22 -3.92 -7.87
N LEU A 2 -12.92 -2.64 -7.74
CA LEU A 2 -11.85 -2.14 -6.87
C LEU A 2 -12.46 -1.37 -5.71
N LEU A 3 -12.03 -1.74 -4.50
CA LEU A 3 -12.16 -0.92 -3.31
C LEU A 3 -10.83 -0.18 -3.09
N THR A 4 -10.86 0.83 -2.26
CA THR A 4 -9.67 1.56 -1.86
C THR A 4 -9.74 1.88 -0.37
N GLN A 5 -8.60 1.76 0.30
CA GLN A 5 -8.46 2.04 1.73
C GLN A 5 -7.34 3.05 1.97
N PRO A 6 -7.55 4.07 2.82
CA PRO A 6 -6.56 5.10 3.07
C PRO A 6 -5.37 4.56 3.89
N ILE A 7 -4.17 5.03 3.53
CA ILE A 7 -2.93 4.90 4.29
C ILE A 7 -2.55 6.31 4.74
N LEU A 8 -2.68 6.60 6.02
CA LEU A 8 -2.55 7.96 6.56
C LEU A 8 -1.17 8.17 7.22
N PRO A 9 -0.48 9.28 6.90
CA PRO A 9 0.74 9.67 7.60
C PRO A 9 0.46 9.92 9.08
N LEU A 10 1.21 9.30 9.97
CA LEU A 10 1.04 9.45 11.42
C LEU A 10 1.36 10.87 11.92
N ALA A 11 2.25 11.57 11.23
CA ALA A 11 2.55 12.97 11.53
C ALA A 11 1.31 13.89 11.43
N ASP A 12 0.39 13.59 10.51
CA ASP A 12 -0.81 14.40 10.28
C ASP A 12 -1.93 14.10 11.28
N ILE A 13 -1.95 12.90 11.85
CA ILE A 13 -3.06 12.41 12.67
C ILE A 13 -2.70 12.15 14.14
N ARG A 14 -1.42 12.25 14.51
CA ARG A 14 -0.92 11.98 15.89
C ARG A 14 -1.67 12.76 16.96
N ASN A 15 -2.01 14.01 16.69
CA ASN A 15 -2.68 14.93 17.61
C ASN A 15 -4.18 15.05 17.34
N ALA A 16 -4.74 14.26 16.41
CA ALA A 16 -6.15 14.31 16.12
C ALA A 16 -6.99 13.74 17.26
N ASP A 17 -8.17 14.31 17.45
CA ASP A 17 -9.17 13.77 18.34
C ASP A 17 -9.80 12.50 17.76
N GLU A 18 -10.08 11.53 18.62
CA GLU A 18 -10.68 10.24 18.20
C GLU A 18 -12.01 10.44 17.48
N ALA A 19 -12.86 11.35 17.98
CA ALA A 19 -14.14 11.65 17.34
C ALA A 19 -13.94 12.24 15.93
N ALA A 20 -12.93 13.08 15.75
CA ALA A 20 -12.57 13.65 14.46
C ALA A 20 -12.03 12.56 13.49
N LEU A 21 -11.20 11.64 13.97
CA LEU A 21 -10.70 10.52 13.17
C LEU A 21 -11.84 9.60 12.73
N ARG A 22 -12.75 9.24 13.63
CA ARG A 22 -13.93 8.42 13.29
C ARG A 22 -14.90 9.10 12.34
N ALA A 23 -15.10 10.43 12.48
CA ALA A 23 -16.02 11.19 11.66
C ALA A 23 -15.47 11.54 10.27
N GLN A 24 -14.18 11.83 10.18
CA GLN A 24 -13.55 12.38 8.99
C GLN A 24 -12.56 11.42 8.32
N GLY A 25 -11.95 10.48 9.09
CA GLY A 25 -11.02 9.48 8.58
C GLY A 25 -9.94 10.11 7.68
N TRP A 26 -9.83 9.62 6.45
CA TRP A 26 -8.88 10.11 5.46
C TRP A 26 -9.03 11.60 5.09
N ARG A 27 -10.20 12.21 5.35
CA ARG A 27 -10.44 13.66 5.08
C ARG A 27 -9.62 14.56 5.99
N LEU A 28 -9.15 14.10 7.14
CA LEU A 28 -8.23 14.86 7.99
C LEU A 28 -6.91 15.17 7.30
N HIS A 29 -6.52 14.35 6.34
CA HIS A 29 -5.31 14.57 5.54
C HIS A 29 -5.43 15.76 4.55
N GLN A 30 -6.62 16.34 4.37
CA GLN A 30 -6.84 17.48 3.45
C GLN A 30 -5.97 18.69 3.77
N SER A 31 -5.59 18.88 5.04
CA SER A 31 -4.72 19.97 5.51
C SER A 31 -3.24 19.61 5.60
N GLY A 32 -2.90 18.32 5.42
CA GLY A 32 -1.52 17.83 5.53
C GLY A 32 -0.63 18.26 4.36
N THR A 33 0.68 18.33 4.61
CA THR A 33 1.71 18.61 3.59
C THR A 33 2.23 17.34 2.92
N GLY A 34 1.84 16.17 3.44
CA GLY A 34 2.30 14.86 3.04
C GLY A 34 1.58 14.28 1.80
N GLU A 35 2.03 13.12 1.37
CA GLU A 35 1.40 12.33 0.31
C GLU A 35 0.21 11.55 0.88
N ALA A 36 -0.92 11.54 0.17
CA ALA A 36 -2.09 10.74 0.52
C ALA A 36 -2.06 9.42 -0.24
N LEU A 37 -1.75 8.33 0.44
CA LEU A 37 -1.70 6.99 -0.15
C LEU A 37 -3.02 6.26 0.06
N PHE A 38 -3.39 5.45 -0.93
CA PHE A 38 -4.57 4.58 -0.87
C PHE A 38 -4.25 3.23 -1.47
N GLU A 39 -4.53 2.17 -0.74
CA GLU A 39 -4.39 0.81 -1.25
C GLU A 39 -5.58 0.42 -2.10
N LEU A 40 -5.32 -0.16 -3.27
CA LEU A 40 -6.33 -0.75 -4.14
C LEU A 40 -6.55 -2.21 -3.78
N LEU A 41 -7.77 -2.50 -3.34
CA LEU A 41 -8.20 -3.80 -2.90
C LEU A 41 -9.17 -4.41 -3.92
N ILE A 42 -8.74 -5.46 -4.61
CA ILE A 42 -9.60 -6.16 -5.58
C ILE A 42 -10.71 -6.94 -4.86
N ARG A 43 -11.91 -6.95 -5.45
CA ARG A 43 -13.03 -7.81 -5.07
C ARG A 43 -13.60 -8.45 -6.32
N MET A 44 -13.88 -9.75 -6.26
CA MET A 44 -14.60 -10.44 -7.32
C MET A 44 -16.12 -10.29 -7.07
N VAL A 45 -16.88 -10.03 -8.13
CA VAL A 45 -18.34 -9.97 -8.05
C VAL A 45 -18.88 -11.31 -8.52
N GLY A 46 -19.60 -12.02 -7.67
CA GLY A 46 -20.28 -13.26 -7.98
C GLY A 46 -21.46 -13.04 -8.95
N ARG A 47 -22.01 -14.14 -9.47
CA ARG A 47 -23.17 -14.09 -10.39
C ARG A 47 -24.44 -13.54 -9.71
N ASP A 48 -24.51 -13.67 -8.41
CA ASP A 48 -25.57 -13.16 -7.53
C ASP A 48 -25.34 -11.70 -7.08
N GLY A 49 -24.27 -11.07 -7.56
CA GLY A 49 -23.89 -9.71 -7.18
C GLY A 49 -23.14 -9.60 -5.84
N GLN A 50 -22.93 -10.71 -5.11
CA GLN A 50 -22.19 -10.70 -3.86
C GLN A 50 -20.70 -10.49 -4.10
N LEU A 51 -20.04 -9.80 -3.16
CA LEU A 51 -18.58 -9.61 -3.19
C LEU A 51 -17.89 -10.85 -2.63
N ILE A 52 -16.99 -11.42 -3.42
CA ILE A 52 -16.15 -12.55 -3.03
C ILE A 52 -14.79 -12.03 -2.59
N SER A 53 -14.36 -12.45 -1.38
CA SER A 53 -13.08 -12.05 -0.79
C SER A 53 -11.89 -12.53 -1.61
N PRO A 54 -10.77 -11.77 -1.67
CA PRO A 54 -9.51 -12.21 -2.25
C PRO A 54 -9.03 -13.55 -1.69
N SER A 55 -9.18 -13.80 -0.40
CA SER A 55 -8.80 -15.07 0.24
C SER A 55 -9.47 -16.31 -0.37
N VAL A 56 -10.61 -16.13 -1.06
CA VAL A 56 -11.33 -17.21 -1.73
C VAL A 56 -10.90 -17.36 -3.18
N PHE A 57 -10.81 -16.26 -3.95
CA PHE A 57 -10.60 -16.39 -5.40
C PHE A 57 -9.12 -16.27 -5.81
N VAL A 58 -8.27 -15.58 -5.06
CA VAL A 58 -6.84 -15.42 -5.40
C VAL A 58 -6.13 -16.77 -5.47
N PRO A 59 -6.25 -17.69 -4.48
CA PRO A 59 -5.60 -19.00 -4.57
C PRO A 59 -6.08 -19.84 -5.76
N LEU A 60 -7.32 -19.61 -6.21
CA LEU A 60 -7.83 -20.27 -7.43
C LEU A 60 -7.23 -19.66 -8.69
N ALA A 61 -7.15 -18.34 -8.75
CA ALA A 61 -6.57 -17.61 -9.86
C ALA A 61 -5.06 -17.93 -10.04
N GLU A 62 -4.32 -18.06 -8.93
CA GLU A 62 -2.92 -18.52 -8.93
C GLU A 62 -2.78 -19.90 -9.55
N ARG A 63 -3.59 -20.87 -9.09
CA ARG A 63 -3.55 -22.26 -9.62
C ARG A 63 -3.84 -22.37 -11.10
N VAL A 64 -4.67 -21.48 -11.65
CA VAL A 64 -4.99 -21.48 -13.09
C VAL A 64 -4.16 -20.46 -13.89
N GLY A 65 -3.15 -19.83 -13.29
CA GLY A 65 -2.24 -18.91 -13.96
C GLY A 65 -2.91 -17.60 -14.41
N MET A 66 -3.95 -17.14 -13.72
CA MET A 66 -4.68 -15.92 -14.09
C MET A 66 -4.16 -14.64 -13.42
N MET A 67 -3.27 -14.76 -12.43
CA MET A 67 -2.80 -13.59 -11.67
C MET A 67 -2.18 -12.51 -12.55
N PRO A 68 -1.31 -12.80 -13.53
CA PRO A 68 -0.77 -11.74 -14.38
C PRO A 68 -1.83 -10.92 -15.12
N LYS A 69 -2.92 -11.55 -15.55
CA LYS A 69 -4.04 -10.84 -16.21
C LYS A 69 -4.81 -9.97 -15.23
N ILE A 70 -4.99 -10.45 -14.00
CA ILE A 70 -5.65 -9.70 -12.92
C ILE A 70 -4.80 -8.47 -12.56
N ASP A 71 -3.50 -8.65 -12.34
CA ASP A 71 -2.59 -7.56 -12.00
C ASP A 71 -2.55 -6.50 -13.09
N LEU A 72 -2.42 -6.89 -14.35
CA LEU A 72 -2.49 -5.97 -15.49
C LEU A 72 -3.80 -5.18 -15.53
N TRP A 73 -4.94 -5.83 -15.22
CA TRP A 73 -6.22 -5.16 -15.16
C TRP A 73 -6.28 -4.13 -14.02
N VAL A 74 -5.80 -4.48 -12.83
CA VAL A 74 -5.74 -3.56 -11.66
C VAL A 74 -4.84 -2.37 -11.97
N ILE A 75 -3.64 -2.62 -12.51
CA ILE A 75 -2.68 -1.57 -12.89
C ILE A 75 -3.30 -0.61 -13.92
N GLY A 76 -3.98 -1.16 -14.95
CA GLY A 76 -4.67 -0.33 -15.93
C GLY A 76 -5.78 0.53 -15.34
N ARG A 77 -6.48 0.05 -14.32
CA ARG A 77 -7.47 0.83 -13.59
C ARG A 77 -6.82 1.92 -12.73
N ALA A 78 -5.73 1.57 -12.03
CA ALA A 78 -4.96 2.52 -11.22
C ALA A 78 -4.41 3.68 -12.07
N LEU A 79 -3.75 3.38 -13.18
CA LEU A 79 -3.20 4.39 -14.09
C LEU A 79 -4.28 5.29 -14.68
N ARG A 80 -5.38 4.72 -15.15
CA ARG A 80 -6.54 5.51 -15.63
C ARG A 80 -7.08 6.44 -14.56
N PHE A 81 -7.21 5.95 -13.34
CA PHE A 81 -7.68 6.79 -12.23
C PHE A 81 -6.68 7.92 -11.95
N LEU A 82 -5.40 7.62 -11.79
CA LEU A 82 -4.36 8.62 -11.54
C LEU A 82 -4.28 9.69 -12.65
N SER A 83 -4.56 9.31 -13.90
CA SER A 83 -4.57 10.26 -15.04
C SER A 83 -5.75 11.25 -14.99
N THR A 84 -6.81 10.95 -14.23
CA THR A 84 -7.94 11.89 -14.04
C THR A 84 -7.66 12.96 -12.98
N LEU A 85 -6.63 12.77 -12.16
CA LEU A 85 -6.28 13.69 -11.09
C LEU A 85 -5.37 14.82 -11.61
N PRO A 86 -5.43 16.02 -11.01
CA PRO A 86 -4.54 17.12 -11.35
C PRO A 86 -3.06 16.71 -11.28
N ALA A 87 -2.21 17.28 -12.12
CA ALA A 87 -0.79 16.98 -12.17
C ALA A 87 -0.07 17.24 -10.83
N ASN A 88 -0.53 18.24 -10.07
CA ASN A 88 -0.04 18.58 -8.74
C ASN A 88 -0.71 17.79 -7.60
N SER A 89 -1.58 16.83 -7.91
CA SER A 89 -2.21 15.98 -6.90
C SER A 89 -1.16 15.16 -6.14
N ARG A 90 -1.31 15.08 -4.82
CA ARG A 90 -0.47 14.28 -3.92
C ARG A 90 -1.01 12.89 -3.66
N VAL A 91 -2.08 12.51 -4.34
CA VAL A 91 -2.69 11.19 -4.20
C VAL A 91 -1.82 10.15 -4.90
N GLY A 92 -1.40 9.14 -4.17
CA GLY A 92 -0.73 7.94 -4.68
C GLY A 92 -1.58 6.70 -4.44
N LEU A 93 -1.40 5.69 -5.28
CA LEU A 93 -2.08 4.40 -5.16
C LEU A 93 -1.05 3.30 -4.94
N THR A 94 -1.38 2.39 -4.02
CA THR A 94 -0.65 1.14 -3.88
C THR A 94 -1.43 0.01 -4.54
N VAL A 95 -0.72 -0.93 -5.17
CA VAL A 95 -1.27 -2.03 -5.97
C VAL A 95 -0.52 -3.30 -5.66
N ASN A 96 -1.21 -4.30 -5.19
CA ASN A 96 -0.66 -5.63 -4.95
C ASN A 96 -0.19 -6.25 -6.28
N LEU A 97 0.99 -6.85 -6.28
CA LEU A 97 1.61 -7.49 -7.43
C LEU A 97 1.96 -8.95 -7.10
N SER A 98 1.38 -9.87 -7.85
CA SER A 98 1.59 -11.29 -7.61
C SER A 98 2.99 -11.75 -8.00
N ASN A 99 3.44 -12.84 -7.36
CA ASN A 99 4.71 -13.48 -7.74
C ASN A 99 4.73 -14.00 -9.16
N ALA A 100 3.61 -14.48 -9.65
CA ALA A 100 3.50 -14.94 -11.04
C ALA A 100 3.84 -13.80 -12.01
N THR A 101 3.38 -12.58 -11.71
CA THR A 101 3.69 -11.38 -12.50
C THR A 101 5.15 -10.96 -12.35
N LEU A 102 5.71 -11.01 -11.14
CA LEU A 102 7.13 -10.66 -10.88
C LEU A 102 8.12 -11.56 -11.63
N GLN A 103 7.72 -12.76 -11.99
CA GLN A 103 8.55 -13.74 -12.69
C GLN A 103 8.30 -13.75 -14.21
N ASP A 104 7.29 -13.03 -14.69
CA ASP A 104 6.89 -13.02 -16.09
C ASP A 104 7.46 -11.83 -16.87
N SER A 105 8.37 -12.11 -17.80
CA SER A 105 9.00 -11.09 -18.63
C SER A 105 8.05 -10.41 -19.62
N GLU A 106 6.93 -11.06 -20.00
CA GLU A 106 5.91 -10.46 -20.84
C GLU A 106 5.10 -9.43 -20.04
N SER A 107 4.71 -9.78 -18.82
CA SER A 107 4.07 -8.86 -17.88
C SER A 107 4.93 -7.61 -17.65
N LEU A 108 6.26 -7.76 -17.49
CA LEU A 108 7.16 -6.62 -17.35
C LEU A 108 7.06 -5.66 -18.54
N LYS A 109 7.08 -6.19 -19.76
CA LYS A 109 6.97 -5.36 -20.98
C LYS A 109 5.63 -4.64 -21.06
N LEU A 110 4.54 -5.35 -20.76
CA LEU A 110 3.18 -4.79 -20.78
C LEU A 110 3.02 -3.69 -19.73
N ILE A 111 3.44 -3.95 -18.48
CA ILE A 111 3.37 -2.97 -17.39
C ILE A 111 4.22 -1.73 -17.73
N SER A 112 5.45 -1.93 -18.23
CA SER A 112 6.30 -0.82 -18.63
C SER A 112 5.63 0.05 -19.71
N GLY A 113 5.09 -0.56 -20.76
CA GLY A 113 4.37 0.16 -21.81
C GLY A 113 3.11 0.89 -21.31
N MET A 114 2.38 0.30 -20.37
CA MET A 114 1.22 0.94 -19.74
C MET A 114 1.63 2.18 -18.91
N ILE A 115 2.70 2.08 -18.15
CA ILE A 115 3.23 3.17 -17.33
C ILE A 115 3.72 4.32 -18.23
N GLU A 116 4.56 4.03 -19.21
CA GLU A 116 5.10 5.01 -20.17
C GLU A 116 4.00 5.71 -20.98
N GLY A 117 2.98 4.95 -21.40
CA GLY A 117 1.85 5.49 -22.17
C GLY A 117 0.81 6.24 -21.33
N SER A 118 0.87 6.19 -20.01
CA SER A 118 -0.16 6.73 -19.11
C SER A 118 -0.11 8.25 -18.95
N GLY A 119 1.06 8.88 -19.09
CA GLY A 119 1.29 10.29 -18.77
C GLY A 119 1.15 10.64 -17.28
N VAL A 120 1.05 9.65 -16.39
CA VAL A 120 0.94 9.82 -14.95
C VAL A 120 2.31 10.12 -14.35
N LEU A 121 2.36 10.94 -13.29
CA LEU A 121 3.54 11.02 -12.43
C LEU A 121 3.76 9.66 -11.75
N THR A 122 4.74 8.92 -12.22
CA THR A 122 4.94 7.49 -11.93
C THR A 122 5.27 7.22 -10.46
N SER A 123 5.85 8.19 -9.75
CA SER A 123 6.07 8.11 -8.31
C SER A 123 4.77 8.01 -7.48
N ARG A 124 3.61 8.26 -8.09
CA ARG A 124 2.29 8.09 -7.45
C ARG A 124 1.78 6.64 -7.52
N LEU A 125 2.48 5.75 -8.21
CA LEU A 125 2.19 4.32 -8.26
C LEU A 125 3.21 3.56 -7.44
N ILE A 126 2.73 2.77 -6.48
CA ILE A 126 3.52 1.93 -5.60
C ILE A 126 3.05 0.49 -5.81
N PHE A 127 3.98 -0.42 -6.07
CA PHE A 127 3.66 -1.84 -6.12
C PHE A 127 3.97 -2.51 -4.79
N GLU A 128 3.03 -3.28 -4.27
CA GLU A 128 3.18 -4.08 -3.07
C GLU A 128 3.56 -5.50 -3.46
N VAL A 129 4.61 -6.03 -2.85
CA VAL A 129 5.11 -7.40 -3.06
C VAL A 129 5.20 -8.10 -1.71
N THR A 130 4.60 -9.28 -1.58
CA THR A 130 4.58 -10.01 -0.31
C THR A 130 5.92 -10.65 0.01
N GLU A 131 6.27 -10.68 1.30
CA GLU A 131 7.48 -11.34 1.80
C GLU A 131 7.44 -12.86 1.63
N THR A 132 6.27 -13.46 1.90
CA THR A 132 6.04 -14.93 1.89
C THR A 132 6.05 -15.56 0.51
N SER A 133 6.16 -14.71 -0.47
CA SER A 133 6.39 -15.19 -1.80
C SER A 133 7.57 -16.13 -1.80
N GLU A 134 7.38 -17.43 -2.06
CA GLU A 134 8.41 -18.27 -2.64
C GLU A 134 8.88 -17.59 -3.92
N ILE A 135 9.69 -16.56 -3.75
CA ILE A 135 10.34 -15.90 -4.86
C ILE A 135 11.26 -16.97 -5.44
N GLY A 136 10.75 -17.73 -6.38
CA GLY A 136 11.47 -18.83 -7.01
C GLY A 136 12.81 -18.38 -7.61
N SER A 137 12.97 -17.06 -7.75
CA SER A 137 14.24 -16.39 -7.96
C SER A 137 14.14 -14.94 -7.45
N LEU A 138 14.69 -14.68 -6.27
CA LEU A 138 14.92 -13.33 -5.75
C LEU A 138 15.63 -12.42 -6.79
N HIS A 139 16.49 -13.03 -7.61
CA HIS A 139 17.18 -12.34 -8.70
C HIS A 139 16.23 -11.84 -9.77
N SER A 140 15.25 -12.64 -10.18
CA SER A 140 14.25 -12.26 -11.21
C SER A 140 13.34 -11.15 -10.69
N ALA A 141 12.83 -11.28 -9.47
CA ALA A 141 12.01 -10.24 -8.83
C ALA A 141 12.78 -8.93 -8.71
N ARG A 142 14.03 -8.97 -8.23
CA ARG A 142 14.89 -7.78 -8.15
C ARG A 142 15.08 -7.12 -9.52
N LYS A 143 15.36 -7.89 -10.56
CA LYS A 143 15.56 -7.39 -11.92
C LYS A 143 14.27 -6.74 -12.46
N PHE A 144 13.13 -7.37 -12.23
CA PHE A 144 11.82 -6.86 -12.59
C PHE A 144 11.55 -5.52 -11.89
N MET A 145 11.70 -5.47 -10.57
CA MET A 145 11.50 -4.25 -9.77
C MET A 145 12.46 -3.13 -10.20
N GLN A 146 13.74 -3.43 -10.41
CA GLN A 146 14.73 -2.45 -10.89
C GLN A 146 14.36 -1.86 -12.25
N SER A 147 13.77 -2.66 -13.15
CA SER A 147 13.32 -2.18 -14.45
C SER A 147 12.17 -1.19 -14.33
N LEU A 148 11.18 -1.47 -13.48
CA LEU A 148 10.06 -0.56 -13.24
C LEU A 148 10.47 0.69 -12.42
N ARG A 149 11.40 0.55 -11.48
CA ARG A 149 11.95 1.72 -10.74
C ARG A 149 12.62 2.75 -11.66
N LYS A 150 13.23 2.32 -12.74
CA LYS A 150 13.79 3.24 -13.76
C LYS A 150 12.71 4.13 -14.41
N LEU A 151 11.46 3.69 -14.39
CA LEU A 151 10.31 4.46 -14.83
C LEU A 151 9.78 5.39 -13.73
N GLY A 152 10.33 5.33 -12.51
CA GLY A 152 9.97 6.20 -11.37
C GLY A 152 8.91 5.65 -10.44
N VAL A 153 8.42 4.41 -10.62
CA VAL A 153 7.51 3.77 -9.67
C VAL A 153 8.24 3.35 -8.40
N ARG A 154 7.50 3.21 -7.30
CA ARG A 154 8.00 2.80 -6.00
C ARG A 154 7.51 1.40 -5.64
N PHE A 155 8.12 0.81 -4.60
CA PHE A 155 7.76 -0.52 -4.12
C PHE A 155 7.60 -0.54 -2.61
N ALA A 156 6.65 -1.34 -2.12
CA ALA A 156 6.47 -1.70 -0.73
C ALA A 156 6.68 -3.21 -0.56
N LEU A 157 7.38 -3.61 0.50
CA LEU A 157 7.43 -4.99 0.96
C LEU A 157 6.28 -5.20 1.92
N ASP A 158 5.37 -6.10 1.56
CA ASP A 158 4.17 -6.41 2.33
C ASP A 158 4.38 -7.63 3.24
N ASP A 159 3.52 -7.78 4.27
CA ASP A 159 3.57 -8.86 5.28
C ASP A 159 4.91 -8.93 6.05
N PHE A 160 5.60 -7.78 6.23
CA PHE A 160 6.90 -7.77 6.88
C PHE A 160 6.80 -8.21 8.33
N GLY A 161 7.58 -9.24 8.66
CA GLY A 161 7.68 -9.79 10.02
C GLY A 161 7.06 -11.17 10.20
N THR A 162 6.38 -11.72 9.20
CA THR A 162 5.78 -13.06 9.27
C THR A 162 6.75 -14.18 8.87
N GLY A 163 7.82 -13.85 8.13
CA GLY A 163 8.75 -14.82 7.55
C GLY A 163 10.16 -14.78 8.15
N PHE A 164 10.87 -15.91 7.99
CA PHE A 164 12.29 -16.02 8.37
C PHE A 164 13.23 -15.24 7.44
N SER A 165 12.75 -14.78 6.30
CA SER A 165 13.55 -14.16 5.23
C SER A 165 13.52 -12.64 5.19
N SER A 166 12.72 -12.00 6.06
CA SER A 166 12.42 -10.55 6.08
C SER A 166 13.65 -9.67 5.89
N ILE A 167 14.68 -9.87 6.69
CA ILE A 167 15.90 -9.06 6.65
C ILE A 167 16.68 -9.29 5.34
N SER A 168 16.70 -10.53 4.84
CA SER A 168 17.36 -10.83 3.56
C SER A 168 16.63 -10.15 2.39
N HIS A 169 15.30 -10.12 2.41
CA HIS A 169 14.50 -9.44 1.38
C HIS A 169 14.75 -7.94 1.39
N LEU A 170 14.74 -7.30 2.57
CA LEU A 170 15.07 -5.87 2.71
C LEU A 170 16.46 -5.53 2.15
N LYS A 171 17.44 -6.40 2.35
CA LYS A 171 18.80 -6.19 1.84
C LYS A 171 18.88 -6.24 0.32
N HIS A 172 18.05 -7.05 -0.33
CA HIS A 172 18.20 -7.39 -1.73
C HIS A 172 17.15 -6.79 -2.67
N LEU A 173 15.93 -6.53 -2.16
CA LEU A 173 14.87 -5.94 -2.95
C LEU A 173 14.92 -4.40 -2.90
N PRO A 174 14.75 -3.72 -4.04
CA PRO A 174 14.77 -2.27 -4.10
C PRO A 174 13.38 -1.70 -3.71
N VAL A 175 13.05 -1.74 -2.43
CA VAL A 175 11.80 -1.22 -1.88
C VAL A 175 11.98 0.17 -1.26
N ASP A 176 10.90 0.92 -1.12
CA ASP A 176 10.84 2.25 -0.54
C ASP A 176 10.04 2.25 0.77
N PHE A 177 9.20 1.23 0.94
CA PHE A 177 8.33 1.06 2.10
C PHE A 177 8.37 -0.39 2.60
N VAL A 178 8.06 -0.55 3.88
CA VAL A 178 7.70 -1.84 4.48
C VAL A 178 6.34 -1.72 5.14
N LYS A 179 5.47 -2.70 4.96
CA LYS A 179 4.17 -2.82 5.63
C LYS A 179 4.30 -3.87 6.72
N ILE A 180 4.16 -3.47 7.98
CA ILE A 180 4.19 -4.40 9.11
C ILE A 180 2.86 -5.12 9.18
N GLU A 181 2.93 -6.44 9.17
CA GLU A 181 1.77 -7.33 9.13
C GLU A 181 0.85 -7.15 10.34
N GLY A 182 -0.45 -7.22 10.09
CA GLY A 182 -1.51 -6.86 11.02
C GLY A 182 -1.55 -7.69 12.31
N SER A 183 -1.15 -8.96 12.30
CA SER A 183 -1.15 -9.79 13.52
C SER A 183 -0.21 -9.25 14.59
N LEU A 184 0.92 -8.66 14.18
CA LEU A 184 1.85 -8.00 15.09
C LEU A 184 1.31 -6.68 15.65
N ILE A 185 0.37 -6.06 14.95
CA ILE A 185 -0.21 -4.77 15.32
C ILE A 185 -1.44 -4.96 16.23
N THR A 186 -2.26 -5.98 15.97
CA THR A 186 -3.50 -6.22 16.72
C THR A 186 -3.24 -6.47 18.21
N ASP A 187 -2.16 -7.17 18.55
CA ASP A 187 -1.84 -7.55 19.93
C ASP A 187 -0.94 -6.54 20.67
N LEU A 188 -0.62 -5.40 20.06
CA LEU A 188 0.28 -4.38 20.66
C LEU A 188 -0.19 -3.87 22.03
N THR A 189 -1.47 -3.87 22.31
CA THR A 189 -2.01 -3.40 23.60
C THR A 189 -1.70 -4.36 24.74
N GLU A 190 -1.60 -5.65 24.47
CA GLU A 190 -1.50 -6.72 25.45
C GLU A 190 -0.10 -7.35 25.54
N SER A 191 0.66 -7.32 24.44
CA SER A 191 1.95 -7.99 24.30
C SER A 191 3.14 -7.01 24.33
N SER A 192 3.90 -7.04 25.43
CA SER A 192 5.18 -6.31 25.51
C SER A 192 6.22 -6.84 24.51
N ARG A 193 6.12 -8.12 24.14
CA ARG A 193 7.01 -8.76 23.16
C ARG A 193 6.75 -8.20 21.75
N ASP A 194 5.49 -8.07 21.35
CA ASP A 194 5.13 -7.54 20.04
C ASP A 194 5.48 -6.07 19.93
N ARG A 195 5.30 -5.29 20.99
CA ARG A 195 5.82 -3.92 21.05
C ARG A 195 7.33 -3.84 20.80
N THR A 196 8.11 -4.71 21.44
CA THR A 196 9.56 -4.73 21.23
C THR A 196 9.91 -5.15 19.81
N MET A 197 9.20 -6.11 19.24
CA MET A 197 9.40 -6.55 17.86
C MET A 197 9.09 -5.44 16.87
N VAL A 198 7.91 -4.82 16.97
CA VAL A 198 7.50 -3.73 16.07
C VAL A 198 8.46 -2.53 16.18
N ALA A 199 8.86 -2.12 17.40
CA ALA A 199 9.84 -1.05 17.58
C ALA A 199 11.20 -1.37 16.93
N SER A 200 11.63 -2.63 17.01
CA SER A 200 12.87 -3.08 16.37
C SER A 200 12.76 -3.07 14.84
N MET A 201 11.59 -3.47 14.30
CA MET A 201 11.31 -3.44 12.86
C MET A 201 11.28 -2.02 12.31
N VAL A 202 10.63 -1.08 13.01
CA VAL A 202 10.64 0.35 12.66
C VAL A 202 12.06 0.88 12.63
N SER A 203 12.85 0.61 13.67
CA SER A 203 14.25 1.06 13.75
C SER A 203 15.11 0.46 12.62
N LEU A 204 14.91 -0.82 12.29
CA LEU A 204 15.62 -1.49 11.21
C LEU A 204 15.26 -0.89 9.84
N ALA A 205 13.97 -0.67 9.59
CA ALA A 205 13.50 -0.06 8.33
C ALA A 205 14.11 1.34 8.14
N HIS A 206 14.08 2.18 9.17
CA HIS A 206 14.67 3.53 9.12
C HIS A 206 16.18 3.49 8.94
N ALA A 207 16.89 2.53 9.54
CA ALA A 207 18.32 2.35 9.32
C ALA A 207 18.68 1.99 7.87
N LEU A 208 17.68 1.55 7.08
CA LEU A 208 17.79 1.24 5.66
C LEU A 208 17.14 2.32 4.77
N ASP A 209 16.82 3.48 5.32
CA ASP A 209 16.12 4.58 4.63
C ASP A 209 14.74 4.19 4.06
N LEU A 210 14.06 3.22 4.68
CA LEU A 210 12.71 2.78 4.30
C LEU A 210 11.66 3.44 5.20
N LYS A 211 10.48 3.70 4.63
CA LYS A 211 9.31 4.16 5.38
C LYS A 211 8.47 2.98 5.85
N VAL A 212 7.85 3.14 7.01
CA VAL A 212 7.05 2.10 7.66
C VAL A 212 5.57 2.43 7.59
N ILE A 213 4.78 1.47 7.12
CA ILE A 213 3.32 1.47 7.16
C ILE A 213 2.89 0.39 8.14
N ALA A 214 2.13 0.73 9.18
CA ALA A 214 1.53 -0.22 10.10
C ALA A 214 0.11 -0.57 9.65
N GLU A 215 -0.18 -1.86 9.55
CA GLU A 215 -1.47 -2.35 9.09
C GLU A 215 -2.43 -2.68 10.24
N HIS A 216 -3.71 -2.92 9.89
CA HIS A 216 -4.77 -3.38 10.81
C HIS A 216 -4.94 -2.52 12.07
N VAL A 217 -4.65 -1.22 11.99
CA VAL A 217 -4.88 -0.31 13.12
C VAL A 217 -6.37 -0.23 13.41
N ASP A 218 -6.76 -0.64 14.61
CA ASP A 218 -8.14 -0.79 15.06
C ASP A 218 -8.55 0.18 16.18
N SER A 219 -7.60 0.87 16.78
CA SER A 219 -7.83 1.73 17.94
C SER A 219 -6.93 2.96 17.98
N MET A 220 -7.40 4.00 18.70
CA MET A 220 -6.61 5.20 19.00
C MET A 220 -5.37 4.87 19.84
N HIS A 221 -5.46 3.87 20.70
CA HIS A 221 -4.35 3.47 21.55
C HIS A 221 -3.20 2.89 20.71
N THR A 222 -3.52 1.96 19.82
CA THR A 222 -2.56 1.38 18.85
C THR A 222 -1.96 2.48 17.97
N LEU A 223 -2.79 3.39 17.47
CA LEU A 223 -2.35 4.51 16.62
C LEU A 223 -1.32 5.41 17.33
N ARG A 224 -1.60 5.81 18.57
CA ARG A 224 -0.69 6.66 19.35
C ARG A 224 0.62 5.96 19.64
N TRP A 225 0.56 4.69 20.02
CA TRP A 225 1.75 3.89 20.27
C TRP A 225 2.64 3.79 19.02
N LEU A 226 2.04 3.54 17.85
CA LEU A 226 2.76 3.50 16.57
C LEU A 226 3.41 4.83 16.23
N ALA A 227 2.72 5.94 16.46
CA ALA A 227 3.28 7.28 16.26
C ALA A 227 4.45 7.57 17.21
N ASP A 228 4.37 7.13 18.47
CA ASP A 228 5.45 7.27 19.45
C ASP A 228 6.63 6.34 19.16
N CYS A 229 6.35 5.17 18.59
CA CYS A 229 7.35 4.22 18.12
C CYS A 229 8.09 4.70 16.86
N GLY A 230 7.54 5.71 16.16
CA GLY A 230 8.16 6.32 14.98
C GLY A 230 7.71 5.71 13.65
N ALA A 231 6.64 4.91 13.59
CA ALA A 231 6.08 4.48 12.32
C ALA A 231 5.66 5.70 11.48
N ASP A 232 5.80 5.63 10.15
CA ASP A 232 5.55 6.77 9.26
C ASP A 232 4.08 6.91 8.91
N SER A 233 3.40 5.80 8.65
CA SER A 233 2.00 5.78 8.22
C SER A 233 1.26 4.60 8.86
N ALA A 234 -0.06 4.69 8.85
CA ALA A 234 -0.94 3.65 9.37
C ALA A 234 -2.14 3.41 8.43
N GLN A 235 -2.60 2.17 8.42
CA GLN A 235 -3.77 1.69 7.70
C GLN A 235 -4.60 0.79 8.62
N GLY A 236 -5.92 0.86 8.51
CA GLY A 236 -6.82 -0.01 9.26
C GLY A 236 -8.24 0.52 9.30
N HIS A 237 -9.17 -0.29 9.77
CA HIS A 237 -10.59 0.05 9.82
C HIS A 237 -10.89 1.25 10.72
N PHE A 238 -10.06 1.48 11.73
CA PHE A 238 -10.17 2.65 12.59
C PHE A 238 -9.94 3.97 11.82
N LEU A 239 -9.09 3.95 10.79
CA LEU A 239 -8.75 5.11 9.97
C LEU A 239 -9.65 5.27 8.75
N GLY A 240 -10.25 4.19 8.29
CA GLY A 240 -11.19 4.16 7.19
C GLY A 240 -11.44 2.75 6.67
N GLU A 241 -12.70 2.40 6.49
CA GLU A 241 -13.06 1.14 5.84
C GLU A 241 -12.79 1.22 4.33
N PRO A 242 -12.56 0.06 3.68
CA PRO A 242 -12.46 0.02 2.23
C PRO A 242 -13.76 0.46 1.58
N VAL A 243 -13.70 1.47 0.72
CA VAL A 243 -14.84 1.98 -0.06
C VAL A 243 -14.55 1.85 -1.55
N ARG A 244 -15.57 2.00 -2.41
CA ARG A 244 -15.34 1.97 -3.85
C ARG A 244 -14.44 3.10 -4.29
N LEU A 245 -13.52 2.82 -5.20
CA LEU A 245 -12.58 3.82 -5.73
C LEU A 245 -13.30 5.06 -6.28
N GLU A 246 -14.46 4.85 -6.88
CA GLU A 246 -15.28 5.90 -7.47
C GLU A 246 -16.04 6.77 -6.45
N GLU A 247 -16.13 6.33 -5.18
CA GLU A 247 -16.87 7.04 -4.13
C GLU A 247 -16.02 8.08 -3.39
N ILE A 248 -14.69 8.04 -3.55
CA ILE A 248 -13.82 9.04 -2.92
C ILE A 248 -13.72 10.29 -3.79
N ASP A 249 -14.06 11.43 -3.22
CA ASP A 249 -13.79 12.73 -3.85
C ASP A 249 -12.33 13.15 -3.64
N PHE A 250 -11.45 12.62 -4.48
CA PHE A 250 -10.03 12.94 -4.46
C PHE A 250 -9.71 14.40 -4.84
N ARG A 251 -10.65 15.14 -5.41
CA ARG A 251 -10.46 16.58 -5.73
C ARG A 251 -10.44 17.40 -4.45
N ALA A 252 -11.20 16.99 -3.45
CA ALA A 252 -11.19 17.62 -2.14
C ALA A 252 -9.83 17.52 -1.43
N LEU A 253 -9.00 16.49 -1.73
CA LEU A 253 -7.65 16.33 -1.18
C LEU A 253 -6.62 17.31 -1.77
N ASN A 254 -6.96 18.04 -2.82
CA ASN A 254 -6.02 18.94 -3.52
C ASN A 254 -6.27 20.43 -3.24
N VAL A 255 -7.28 20.80 -2.44
CA VAL A 255 -7.72 22.21 -2.30
C VAL A 255 -6.87 23.03 -1.32
N ALA A 256 -6.02 22.41 -0.51
CA ALA A 256 -5.27 23.12 0.54
C ALA A 256 -4.00 23.87 0.07
N ALA A 257 -3.71 23.96 -1.23
CA ALA A 257 -2.49 24.61 -1.74
C ALA A 257 -2.72 25.93 -2.51
N VAL A 258 -3.93 26.46 -2.53
CA VAL A 258 -4.23 27.73 -3.19
C VAL A 258 -4.93 28.69 -2.22
N GLY A 259 -4.11 29.46 -1.52
CA GLY A 259 -4.56 30.59 -0.72
C GLY A 259 -3.67 30.78 0.50
N VAL A 260 -2.66 31.57 0.41
CA VAL A 260 -2.66 33.01 0.76
C VAL A 260 -1.35 33.57 0.28
N SER A 261 -1.42 34.49 -0.64
CA SER A 261 -0.45 35.55 -0.84
C SER A 261 -0.70 36.65 0.16
#